data_7823270eb2ec746fe4bba9824474033d
#
_entry.id   7823270eb2ec746fe4bba9824474033d
#
_cell.length_a   1.000
_cell.length_b   1.000
_cell.length_c   1.000
_cell.angle_alpha   90.00
_cell.angle_beta   90.00
_cell.angle_gamma   90.00
#
_symmetry.space_group_name_H-M   'P 1'
#
loop_
_entity.id
_entity.type
_entity.pdbx_description
1 polymer ?
#
loop_
_entity_poly.entity_id
_entity_poly.type
_entity_poly.pdbx_seq_one_letter_code
_entity_poly.pdbx_strand_id
1 'polypeptide(L)'
;MGVLKLEDIHYTYDDYKSWKGDWELYNGIAVSMAPAPMIKHQSLESFIITELNNQLDDCKMCEVLGEVDYKISDDTILRPDVVLTCGETNESYLTKAPEIIVEIISKSTAKRDETYKFDIYEAEKVKYYIIVYPDDLKAKIFKLDGKEYDKQGDFTNEIYRFEETTCSVMLDFEKVFRRYR
;
A
#
# COMPACT_ATOMS: atom_id res chain seq x y z
N MET A 1 -18.00 19.47 -33.52
CA MET A 1 -16.99 19.26 -32.49
C MET A 1 -17.67 18.45 -31.37
N GLY A 2 -17.34 17.17 -31.24
CA GLY A 2 -17.91 16.33 -30.15
C GLY A 2 -17.33 16.82 -28.81
N VAL A 3 -18.18 16.94 -27.80
CA VAL A 3 -17.74 17.20 -26.43
C VAL A 3 -17.18 15.87 -25.92
N LEU A 4 -15.91 15.88 -25.48
CA LEU A 4 -15.28 14.71 -24.86
C LEU A 4 -16.06 14.37 -23.58
N LYS A 5 -16.56 13.14 -23.47
CA LYS A 5 -17.23 12.69 -22.26
C LYS A 5 -16.24 11.93 -21.39
N LEU A 6 -16.46 11.91 -20.07
CA LEU A 6 -15.61 11.16 -19.13
C LEU A 6 -15.51 9.66 -19.51
N GLU A 7 -16.59 9.09 -20.04
CA GLU A 7 -16.64 7.72 -20.53
C GLU A 7 -15.77 7.44 -21.79
N ASP A 8 -15.29 8.52 -22.45
CA ASP A 8 -14.39 8.44 -23.61
C ASP A 8 -12.90 8.42 -23.18
N ILE A 9 -12.61 8.59 -21.87
CA ILE A 9 -11.25 8.64 -21.34
C ILE A 9 -10.99 7.32 -20.63
N HIS A 10 -10.11 6.51 -21.21
CA HIS A 10 -9.67 5.25 -20.63
C HIS A 10 -8.19 5.03 -20.96
N TYR A 11 -7.35 5.05 -19.92
CA TYR A 11 -5.91 4.86 -20.05
C TYR A 11 -5.51 3.44 -19.69
N THR A 12 -4.42 2.99 -20.32
CA THR A 12 -3.82 1.68 -20.07
C THR A 12 -2.39 1.81 -19.56
N TYR A 13 -1.78 0.70 -19.17
CA TYR A 13 -0.38 0.66 -18.78
C TYR A 13 0.56 1.18 -19.88
N ASP A 14 0.21 0.98 -21.13
CA ASP A 14 0.98 1.48 -22.26
C ASP A 14 1.01 3.01 -22.33
N ASP A 15 -0.05 3.68 -21.90
CA ASP A 15 -0.09 5.13 -21.72
C ASP A 15 0.68 5.53 -20.45
N TYR A 16 0.36 4.88 -19.33
CA TYR A 16 0.88 5.14 -17.99
C TYR A 16 2.41 5.12 -17.93
N LYS A 17 3.06 4.11 -18.50
CA LYS A 17 4.52 3.92 -18.45
C LYS A 17 5.32 5.08 -19.07
N SER A 18 4.68 5.93 -19.85
CA SER A 18 5.28 7.11 -20.49
C SER A 18 5.08 8.41 -19.71
N TRP A 19 4.22 8.43 -18.68
CA TRP A 19 3.89 9.64 -17.94
C TRP A 19 5.05 10.09 -17.06
N LYS A 20 5.09 11.40 -16.81
CA LYS A 20 6.01 12.02 -15.86
C LYS A 20 5.28 12.35 -14.57
N GLY A 21 5.97 12.18 -13.45
CA GLY A 21 5.40 12.39 -12.11
C GLY A 21 4.74 11.13 -11.56
N ASP A 22 4.11 11.26 -10.42
CA ASP A 22 3.55 10.16 -9.65
C ASP A 22 2.05 10.05 -9.89
N TRP A 23 1.65 8.93 -10.45
CA TRP A 23 0.28 8.64 -10.86
C TRP A 23 -0.14 7.25 -10.40
N GLU A 24 -1.42 7.09 -10.25
CA GLU A 24 -2.10 5.80 -10.15
C GLU A 24 -3.15 5.70 -11.26
N LEU A 25 -3.53 4.48 -11.61
CA LEU A 25 -4.53 4.20 -12.61
C LEU A 25 -5.62 3.31 -12.00
N TYR A 26 -6.86 3.79 -12.00
CA TYR A 26 -8.02 3.09 -11.44
C TYR A 26 -9.03 2.81 -12.54
N ASN A 27 -9.11 1.58 -13.03
CA ASN A 27 -10.00 1.21 -14.13
C ASN A 27 -9.92 2.21 -15.30
N GLY A 28 -8.73 2.54 -15.73
CA GLY A 28 -8.47 3.48 -16.83
C GLY A 28 -8.56 4.96 -16.45
N ILE A 29 -8.83 5.31 -15.20
CA ILE A 29 -8.89 6.70 -14.74
C ILE A 29 -7.57 7.09 -14.09
N ALA A 30 -6.89 8.08 -14.66
CA ALA A 30 -5.64 8.61 -14.12
C ALA A 30 -5.87 9.48 -12.88
N VAL A 31 -5.14 9.19 -11.82
CA VAL A 31 -5.18 9.94 -10.55
C VAL A 31 -3.78 10.36 -10.17
N SER A 32 -3.55 11.66 -10.03
CA SER A 32 -2.27 12.19 -9.59
C SER A 32 -2.06 11.96 -8.10
N MET A 33 -0.86 11.55 -7.70
CA MET A 33 -0.45 11.39 -6.31
C MET A 33 0.11 12.70 -5.69
N ALA A 34 0.16 13.79 -6.43
CA ALA A 34 0.62 15.09 -5.93
C ALA A 34 -0.39 15.71 -4.93
N PRO A 35 0.06 16.53 -3.96
CA PRO A 35 1.44 16.97 -3.72
C PRO A 35 2.30 15.93 -3.02
N ALA A 36 3.63 16.15 -3.03
CA ALA A 36 4.61 15.29 -2.36
C ALA A 36 4.23 15.03 -0.88
N PRO A 37 4.52 13.84 -0.36
CA PRO A 37 4.20 13.48 1.02
C PRO A 37 4.87 14.40 2.03
N MET A 38 4.18 14.67 3.16
CA MET A 38 4.74 15.46 4.25
C MET A 38 5.88 14.71 4.95
N ILE A 39 6.78 15.43 5.60
CA ILE A 39 7.92 14.86 6.36
C ILE A 39 7.47 13.74 7.31
N LYS A 40 6.34 13.92 8.00
CA LYS A 40 5.81 12.93 8.94
C LYS A 40 5.42 11.63 8.24
N HIS A 41 4.79 11.73 7.06
CA HIS A 41 4.44 10.58 6.22
C HIS A 41 5.69 9.79 5.84
N GLN A 42 6.67 10.43 5.19
CA GLN A 42 7.92 9.79 4.76
C GLN A 42 8.72 9.19 5.93
N SER A 43 8.66 9.84 7.10
CA SER A 43 9.33 9.34 8.30
C SER A 43 8.66 8.06 8.83
N LEU A 44 7.32 8.01 8.85
CA LEU A 44 6.57 6.81 9.25
C LEU A 44 6.79 5.66 8.26
N GLU A 45 6.77 5.96 6.97
CA GLU A 45 7.10 5.02 5.91
C GLU A 45 8.48 4.40 6.12
N SER A 46 9.51 5.23 6.31
CA SER A 46 10.89 4.78 6.56
C SER A 46 11.00 3.92 7.81
N PHE A 47 10.25 4.23 8.88
CA PHE A 47 10.26 3.41 10.10
C PHE A 47 9.59 2.05 9.87
N ILE A 48 8.47 2.01 9.17
CA ILE A 48 7.77 0.76 8.85
C ILE A 48 8.64 -0.13 7.96
N ILE A 49 9.24 0.43 6.90
CA ILE A 49 10.17 -0.29 6.03
C ILE A 49 11.32 -0.87 6.87
N THR A 50 11.93 -0.06 7.74
CA THR A 50 13.06 -0.50 8.58
C THR A 50 12.65 -1.62 9.54
N GLU A 51 11.51 -1.47 10.22
CA GLU A 51 11.05 -2.48 11.20
C GLU A 51 10.72 -3.82 10.52
N LEU A 52 10.13 -3.80 9.34
CA LEU A 52 9.83 -5.02 8.59
C LEU A 52 11.12 -5.62 7.98
N ASN A 53 11.95 -4.80 7.32
CA ASN A 53 13.12 -5.28 6.61
C ASN A 53 14.17 -5.91 7.54
N ASN A 54 14.36 -5.37 8.75
CA ASN A 54 15.29 -5.91 9.74
C ASN A 54 14.94 -7.34 10.20
N GLN A 55 13.78 -7.85 9.86
CA GLN A 55 13.32 -9.19 10.22
C GLN A 55 13.44 -10.20 9.08
N LEU A 56 13.93 -9.77 7.91
CA LEU A 56 14.05 -10.61 6.71
C LEU A 56 15.45 -11.18 6.46
N ASP A 57 16.41 -10.98 7.37
CA ASP A 57 17.81 -11.40 7.17
C ASP A 57 17.94 -12.88 6.77
N ASP A 58 17.15 -13.74 7.39
CA ASP A 58 17.12 -15.17 7.12
C ASP A 58 16.06 -15.59 6.09
N CYS A 59 15.27 -14.66 5.57
CA CYS A 59 14.18 -14.91 4.63
C CYS A 59 14.39 -14.19 3.29
N LYS A 60 15.12 -14.82 2.40
CA LYS A 60 15.48 -14.26 1.09
C LYS A 60 14.37 -14.33 0.03
N MET A 61 13.22 -14.87 0.38
CA MET A 61 12.08 -14.99 -0.56
C MET A 61 11.20 -13.74 -0.58
N CYS A 62 11.33 -12.90 0.44
CA CYS A 62 10.50 -11.71 0.60
C CYS A 62 11.35 -10.45 0.66
N GLU A 63 10.77 -9.34 0.25
CA GLU A 63 11.37 -8.00 0.30
C GLU A 63 10.33 -6.98 0.77
N VAL A 64 10.83 -5.92 1.40
CA VAL A 64 10.03 -4.75 1.77
C VAL A 64 10.38 -3.62 0.82
N LEU A 65 9.39 -3.11 0.11
CA LEU A 65 9.56 -2.03 -0.87
C LEU A 65 8.69 -0.84 -0.50
N GLY A 66 9.16 0.37 -0.84
CA GLY A 66 8.38 1.60 -0.74
C GLY A 66 8.01 2.13 -2.12
N GLU A 67 6.82 2.70 -2.25
CA GLU A 67 6.34 3.41 -3.45
C GLU A 67 6.53 2.64 -4.77
N VAL A 68 6.33 1.33 -4.76
CA VAL A 68 6.45 0.48 -5.94
C VAL A 68 5.11 0.33 -6.65
N ASP A 69 5.12 0.34 -7.97
CA ASP A 69 3.91 0.09 -8.76
C ASP A 69 3.43 -1.36 -8.58
N TYR A 70 2.17 -1.54 -8.23
CA TYR A 70 1.46 -2.80 -8.26
C TYR A 70 0.51 -2.80 -9.45
N LYS A 71 0.91 -3.50 -10.52
CA LYS A 71 0.10 -3.64 -11.74
C LYS A 71 -0.88 -4.79 -11.58
N ILE A 72 -2.11 -4.46 -11.26
CA ILE A 72 -3.22 -5.40 -11.07
C ILE A 72 -3.78 -5.84 -12.43
N SER A 73 -3.99 -4.88 -13.33
CA SER A 73 -4.45 -5.11 -14.69
C SER A 73 -3.79 -4.12 -15.65
N ASP A 74 -4.18 -4.14 -16.92
CA ASP A 74 -3.67 -3.15 -17.89
C ASP A 74 -4.24 -1.74 -17.67
N ASP A 75 -5.31 -1.59 -16.90
CA ASP A 75 -5.97 -0.33 -16.61
C ASP A 75 -6.09 -0.02 -15.11
N THR A 76 -5.45 -0.84 -14.26
CA THR A 76 -5.40 -0.63 -12.81
C THR A 76 -4.00 -0.83 -12.29
N ILE A 77 -3.37 0.27 -11.89
CA ILE A 77 -2.00 0.31 -11.35
C ILE A 77 -2.03 1.19 -10.11
N LEU A 78 -1.72 0.61 -8.97
CA LEU A 78 -1.67 1.31 -7.69
C LEU A 78 -0.23 1.41 -7.20
N ARG A 79 0.05 2.41 -6.40
CA ARG A 79 1.36 2.60 -5.78
C ARG A 79 1.19 2.72 -4.27
N PRO A 80 1.18 1.58 -3.55
CA PRO A 80 1.14 1.59 -2.09
C PRO A 80 2.41 2.19 -1.48
N ASP A 81 2.28 2.83 -0.31
CA ASP A 81 3.41 3.44 0.39
C ASP A 81 4.44 2.39 0.82
N VAL A 82 4.00 1.26 1.40
CA VAL A 82 4.90 0.14 1.77
C VAL A 82 4.25 -1.18 1.43
N VAL A 83 5.05 -2.11 0.93
CA VAL A 83 4.64 -3.50 0.70
C VAL A 83 5.65 -4.49 1.28
N LEU A 84 5.15 -5.63 1.76
CA LEU A 84 5.92 -6.87 1.90
C LEU A 84 5.48 -7.80 0.78
N THR A 85 6.37 -8.08 -0.16
CA THR A 85 6.14 -8.98 -1.27
C THR A 85 7.05 -10.20 -1.20
N CYS A 86 6.57 -11.36 -1.67
CA CYS A 86 7.32 -12.61 -1.63
C CYS A 86 7.25 -13.32 -2.97
N GLY A 87 8.41 -13.75 -3.48
CA GLY A 87 8.51 -14.49 -4.73
C GLY A 87 8.10 -13.70 -5.98
N GLU A 88 8.21 -12.36 -5.95
CA GLU A 88 8.09 -11.53 -7.15
C GLU A 88 9.32 -11.76 -8.03
N THR A 89 9.13 -11.76 -9.33
CA THR A 89 10.20 -11.99 -10.32
C THR A 89 10.29 -10.88 -11.37
N ASN A 90 9.33 -9.96 -11.38
CA ASN A 90 9.38 -8.81 -12.27
C ASN A 90 10.25 -7.72 -11.62
N GLU A 91 11.13 -7.12 -12.40
CA GLU A 91 12.09 -6.11 -11.91
C GLU A 91 11.56 -4.67 -11.94
N SER A 92 10.40 -4.44 -12.56
CA SER A 92 9.90 -3.08 -12.81
C SER A 92 8.67 -2.71 -11.98
N TYR A 93 7.82 -3.69 -11.68
CA TYR A 93 6.57 -3.50 -10.92
C TYR A 93 6.11 -4.84 -10.35
N LEU A 94 5.23 -4.79 -9.36
CA LEU A 94 4.65 -6.01 -8.80
C LEU A 94 3.55 -6.57 -9.71
N THR A 95 3.60 -7.88 -9.93
CA THR A 95 2.60 -8.64 -10.69
C THR A 95 1.78 -9.56 -9.81
N LYS A 96 2.26 -9.81 -8.59
CA LYS A 96 1.60 -10.64 -7.59
C LYS A 96 1.09 -9.79 -6.45
N ALA A 97 -0.02 -10.20 -5.86
CA ALA A 97 -0.53 -9.55 -4.66
C ALA A 97 0.52 -9.59 -3.54
N PRO A 98 0.93 -8.44 -2.99
CA PRO A 98 1.78 -8.41 -1.81
C PRO A 98 1.13 -9.12 -0.62
N GLU A 99 1.92 -9.63 0.31
CA GLU A 99 1.38 -10.23 1.52
C GLU A 99 0.92 -9.18 2.54
N ILE A 100 1.61 -8.03 2.59
CA ILE A 100 1.23 -6.87 3.40
C ILE A 100 1.28 -5.64 2.52
N ILE A 101 0.25 -4.81 2.61
CA ILE A 101 0.23 -3.45 2.07
C ILE A 101 -0.02 -2.48 3.23
N VAL A 102 0.75 -1.38 3.25
CA VAL A 102 0.56 -0.26 4.17
C VAL A 102 0.30 1.01 3.38
N GLU A 103 -0.76 1.72 3.74
CA GLU A 103 -1.06 3.07 3.27
C GLU A 103 -0.99 4.04 4.45
N ILE A 104 -0.23 5.11 4.29
CA ILE A 104 -0.07 6.17 5.30
C ILE A 104 -0.91 7.34 4.85
N ILE A 105 -2.13 7.44 5.38
CA ILE A 105 -3.11 8.36 4.85
C ILE A 105 -2.81 9.83 5.16
N SER A 106 -3.18 10.67 4.21
CA SER A 106 -3.30 12.11 4.37
C SER A 106 -4.78 12.52 4.30
N LYS A 107 -5.09 13.77 4.65
CA LYS A 107 -6.48 14.29 4.52
C LYS A 107 -7.00 14.21 3.08
N SER A 108 -6.13 14.26 2.08
CA SER A 108 -6.49 14.19 0.67
C SER A 108 -6.65 12.77 0.15
N THR A 109 -5.98 11.79 0.74
CA THR A 109 -6.00 10.38 0.27
C THR A 109 -6.95 9.49 1.08
N ALA A 110 -7.26 9.86 2.32
CA ALA A 110 -8.01 9.02 3.28
C ALA A 110 -9.25 8.35 2.68
N LYS A 111 -10.10 9.09 1.97
CA LYS A 111 -11.30 8.49 1.36
C LYS A 111 -10.94 7.40 0.34
N ARG A 112 -9.89 7.60 -0.45
CA ARG A 112 -9.46 6.65 -1.48
C ARG A 112 -8.90 5.39 -0.85
N ASP A 113 -8.03 5.56 0.16
CA ASP A 113 -7.36 4.45 0.83
C ASP A 113 -8.33 3.65 1.72
N GLU A 114 -9.31 4.32 2.34
CA GLU A 114 -10.33 3.67 3.17
C GLU A 114 -11.48 3.01 2.37
N THR A 115 -11.59 3.27 1.07
CA THR A 115 -12.67 2.73 0.23
C THR A 115 -12.12 2.03 -1.01
N TYR A 116 -11.73 2.76 -2.05
CA TYR A 116 -11.36 2.16 -3.34
C TYR A 116 -10.18 1.20 -3.26
N LYS A 117 -9.08 1.61 -2.59
CA LYS A 117 -7.93 0.73 -2.41
C LYS A 117 -8.27 -0.46 -1.51
N PHE A 118 -9.07 -0.23 -0.46
CA PHE A 118 -9.56 -1.30 0.41
C PHE A 118 -10.26 -2.40 -0.39
N ASP A 119 -11.25 -2.02 -1.21
CA ASP A 119 -12.02 -2.97 -2.02
C ASP A 119 -11.14 -3.69 -3.05
N ILE A 120 -10.19 -2.96 -3.67
CA ILE A 120 -9.28 -3.53 -4.67
C ILE A 120 -8.32 -4.53 -4.00
N TYR A 121 -7.67 -4.16 -2.90
CA TYR A 121 -6.72 -5.04 -2.22
C TYR A 121 -7.40 -6.29 -1.63
N GLU A 122 -8.64 -6.16 -1.17
CA GLU A 122 -9.47 -7.30 -0.76
C GLU A 122 -9.75 -8.25 -1.93
N ALA A 123 -10.18 -7.71 -3.09
CA ALA A 123 -10.44 -8.49 -4.29
C ALA A 123 -9.18 -9.21 -4.81
N GLU A 124 -8.03 -8.54 -4.75
CA GLU A 124 -6.71 -9.07 -5.14
C GLU A 124 -6.11 -10.05 -4.13
N LYS A 125 -6.77 -10.29 -3.00
CA LYS A 125 -6.34 -11.23 -1.95
C LYS A 125 -5.04 -10.84 -1.26
N VAL A 126 -4.78 -9.55 -1.09
CA VAL A 126 -3.72 -9.07 -0.20
C VAL A 126 -4.03 -9.55 1.22
N LYS A 127 -3.09 -10.27 1.85
CA LYS A 127 -3.34 -10.94 3.14
C LYS A 127 -3.58 -9.95 4.29
N TYR A 128 -2.82 -8.87 4.31
CA TYR A 128 -2.93 -7.84 5.34
C TYR A 128 -2.94 -6.45 4.71
N TYR A 129 -3.93 -5.66 5.07
CA TYR A 129 -4.01 -4.26 4.71
C TYR A 129 -3.93 -3.39 5.96
N ILE A 130 -3.00 -2.45 5.98
CA ILE A 130 -2.73 -1.58 7.12
C ILE A 130 -2.94 -0.13 6.70
N ILE A 131 -3.81 0.57 7.41
CA ILE A 131 -4.03 2.00 7.22
C ILE A 131 -3.46 2.75 8.42
N VAL A 132 -2.44 3.56 8.18
CA VAL A 132 -1.77 4.38 9.20
C VAL A 132 -2.35 5.78 9.18
N TYR A 133 -2.72 6.28 10.35
CA TYR A 133 -3.26 7.61 10.59
C TYR A 133 -2.21 8.47 11.31
N PRO A 134 -1.42 9.26 10.57
CA PRO A 134 -0.31 10.02 11.17
C PRO A 134 -0.73 10.99 12.27
N ASP A 135 -1.86 11.69 12.08
CA ASP A 135 -2.34 12.70 13.04
C ASP A 135 -2.81 12.06 14.36
N ASP A 136 -3.38 10.85 14.28
CA ASP A 136 -3.90 10.11 15.43
C ASP A 136 -2.84 9.19 16.08
N LEU A 137 -1.65 9.05 15.46
CA LEU A 137 -0.60 8.09 15.84
C LEU A 137 -1.16 6.68 16.04
N LYS A 138 -1.94 6.23 15.07
CA LYS A 138 -2.70 5.00 15.09
C LYS A 138 -2.62 4.27 13.76
N ALA A 139 -2.70 2.94 13.79
CA ALA A 139 -2.88 2.11 12.63
C ALA A 139 -4.11 1.21 12.78
N LYS A 140 -4.87 1.03 11.71
CA LYS A 140 -5.88 -0.02 11.60
C LYS A 140 -5.28 -1.18 10.82
N ILE A 141 -5.48 -2.40 11.29
CA ILE A 141 -5.04 -3.61 10.59
C ILE A 141 -6.26 -4.41 10.18
N PHE A 142 -6.27 -4.80 8.92
CA PHE A 142 -7.26 -5.71 8.34
C PHE A 142 -6.54 -6.96 7.84
N LYS A 143 -7.10 -8.12 8.15
CA LYS A 143 -6.62 -9.43 7.70
C LYS A 143 -7.67 -10.05 6.80
N LEU A 144 -7.25 -10.60 5.68
CA LEU A 144 -8.13 -11.32 4.79
C LEU A 144 -8.56 -12.65 5.44
N ASP A 145 -9.86 -12.81 5.71
CA ASP A 145 -10.46 -14.07 6.14
C ASP A 145 -11.39 -14.58 5.03
N GLY A 146 -10.93 -15.60 4.35
CA GLY A 146 -11.62 -16.15 3.19
C GLY A 146 -11.68 -15.15 2.02
N LYS A 147 -12.70 -14.32 1.96
CA LYS A 147 -12.92 -13.37 0.87
C LYS A 147 -13.01 -11.90 1.30
N GLU A 148 -13.16 -11.66 2.58
CA GLU A 148 -13.43 -10.33 3.14
C GLU A 148 -12.36 -9.96 4.18
N TYR A 149 -12.11 -8.66 4.32
CA TYR A 149 -11.22 -8.16 5.34
C TYR A 149 -11.90 -8.12 6.70
N ASP A 150 -11.33 -8.83 7.68
CA ASP A 150 -11.69 -8.73 9.09
C ASP A 150 -10.75 -7.76 9.83
N LYS A 151 -11.35 -6.78 10.52
CA LYS A 151 -10.59 -5.80 11.27
C LYS A 151 -9.99 -6.42 12.52
N GLN A 152 -8.66 -6.46 12.59
CA GLN A 152 -7.91 -6.99 13.72
C GLN A 152 -7.83 -6.02 14.91
N GLY A 153 -7.95 -4.74 14.66
CA GLY A 153 -7.95 -3.71 15.71
C GLY A 153 -7.38 -2.36 15.27
N ASP A 154 -7.33 -1.47 16.25
CA ASP A 154 -6.64 -0.18 16.19
C ASP A 154 -5.39 -0.29 17.09
N PHE A 155 -4.22 0.00 16.52
CA PHE A 155 -2.92 -0.18 17.16
C PHE A 155 -2.24 1.18 17.34
N THR A 156 -1.73 1.42 18.53
CA THR A 156 -1.04 2.66 18.89
C THR A 156 0.37 2.39 19.43
N ASN A 157 0.52 1.44 20.33
CA ASN A 157 1.76 1.07 21.01
C ASN A 157 1.94 -0.44 21.18
N GLU A 158 1.04 -1.21 20.66
CA GLU A 158 1.06 -2.68 20.71
C GLU A 158 1.94 -3.25 19.59
N ILE A 159 2.30 -4.52 19.75
CA ILE A 159 2.97 -5.29 18.70
C ILE A 159 1.93 -6.16 17.99
N TYR A 160 1.89 -6.09 16.65
CA TYR A 160 1.11 -7.03 15.85
C TYR A 160 2.02 -8.01 15.11
N ARG A 161 1.71 -9.31 15.21
CA ARG A 161 2.42 -10.40 14.51
C ARG A 161 1.61 -10.86 13.32
N PHE A 162 2.25 -10.93 12.15
CA PHE A 162 1.64 -11.40 10.91
C PHE A 162 1.87 -12.90 10.76
N GLU A 163 0.90 -13.70 11.20
CA GLU A 163 1.07 -15.16 11.33
C GLU A 163 1.03 -15.93 10.01
N GLU A 164 0.39 -15.36 8.97
CA GLU A 164 0.17 -16.05 7.68
C GLU A 164 1.06 -15.54 6.55
N THR A 165 2.08 -14.79 6.86
CA THR A 165 3.09 -14.36 5.91
C THR A 165 4.14 -15.44 5.67
N THR A 166 4.71 -15.48 4.47
CA THR A 166 5.78 -16.43 4.09
C THR A 166 6.98 -16.31 5.02
N CYS A 167 7.36 -15.07 5.36
CA CYS A 167 8.36 -14.79 6.39
C CYS A 167 7.64 -14.22 7.61
N SER A 168 7.88 -14.81 8.78
CA SER A 168 7.29 -14.31 10.02
C SER A 168 7.82 -12.92 10.34
N VAL A 169 6.93 -11.92 10.34
CA VAL A 169 7.25 -10.53 10.65
C VAL A 169 6.26 -9.95 11.66
N MET A 170 6.65 -8.85 12.30
CA MET A 170 5.79 -8.10 13.21
C MET A 170 6.03 -6.59 13.06
N LEU A 171 5.05 -5.80 13.46
CA LEU A 171 5.20 -4.36 13.63
C LEU A 171 5.01 -3.97 15.09
N ASP A 172 5.99 -3.26 15.61
CA ASP A 172 5.96 -2.63 16.93
C ASP A 172 5.53 -1.16 16.77
N PHE A 173 4.26 -0.87 17.02
CA PHE A 173 3.69 0.46 16.83
C PHE A 173 4.22 1.49 17.84
N GLU A 174 4.76 1.06 18.99
CA GLU A 174 5.50 1.97 19.88
C GLU A 174 6.73 2.51 19.15
N LYS A 175 7.50 1.68 18.45
CA LYS A 175 8.68 2.12 17.69
C LYS A 175 8.30 2.98 16.49
N VAL A 176 7.23 2.59 15.76
CA VAL A 176 6.75 3.34 14.59
C VAL A 176 6.38 4.78 14.97
N PHE A 177 5.65 4.97 16.08
CA PHE A 177 5.12 6.28 16.44
C PHE A 177 5.95 7.07 17.46
N ARG A 178 6.94 6.47 18.14
CA ARG A 178 7.68 7.06 19.27
C ARG A 178 8.24 8.45 19.01
N ARG A 179 8.62 8.76 17.76
CA ARG A 179 9.21 10.07 17.42
C ARG A 179 8.19 11.20 17.45
N TYR A 180 6.92 10.88 17.40
CA TYR A 180 5.81 11.84 17.29
C TYR A 180 4.88 11.85 18.52
N ARG A 181 5.26 11.17 19.58
CA ARG A 181 4.63 11.19 20.92
C ARG A 181 5.21 12.22 21.84
#